data_c807c3c2c08c6db518723c24cda20006
#
_entry.id   c807c3c2c08c6db518723c24cda20006
#
_cell.length_a   1.000
_cell.length_b   1.000
_cell.length_c   1.000
_cell.angle_alpha   90.00
_cell.angle_beta   90.00
_cell.angle_gamma   90.00
#
_symmetry.space_group_name_H-M   'P 1'
#
loop_
_entity.id
_entity.type
_entity.pdbx_description
1 polymer ?
#
loop_
_entity_poly.entity_id
_entity_poly.type
_entity_poly.pdbx_seq_one_letter_code
_entity_poly.pdbx_strand_id
1 'polypeptide(L)'
;MQSDTYILMVIAMFIKANFHKSAAVVLSAGIIIVCVMLLVFSKECANGALSGIEMCLNVLIPSLFPFMAVSSFIVKSGIADLLGKPFGKITKTVFGLSPCFAPILLLSVTGGYPIGAKSCNEVYKSGTANIDECKRAGVFMVCAGPGFLISFIGMSIYNDKKIGTIMLCSQILSVLITGIANRIINRGKITVSTKTNKTIKMNFTKSVVESVYDASKGMFSICSFVIAFSALTGIISALITDDFAKAMIIATFEVCAGVKAVSAELPVWAVAFVAGFGGICVHFQIFSVLGNLKINKITFFCYRIIQGILTAAFTYIGMLIFYDTKSVFSVGTVSGGSVYGGTALSGIVLTALMVCFLCLLKNYRNN
;
A
#
# COMPACT_ATOMS: atom_id res chain seq x y z
N MET A 1 24.45 37.80 25.76
CA MET A 1 24.19 36.36 25.67
C MET A 1 22.73 35.95 25.93
N GLN A 2 22.05 36.44 26.98
CA GLN A 2 20.61 36.12 27.19
C GLN A 2 19.66 36.86 26.26
N SER A 3 19.99 38.10 25.86
CA SER A 3 19.20 38.91 24.93
C SER A 3 19.13 38.29 23.53
N ASP A 4 20.24 37.75 23.02
CA ASP A 4 20.33 37.20 21.67
C ASP A 4 19.54 35.88 21.50
N THR A 5 19.45 35.09 22.59
CA THR A 5 18.66 33.87 22.63
C THR A 5 17.15 34.17 22.58
N TYR A 6 16.70 35.25 23.25
CA TYR A 6 15.31 35.69 23.22
C TYR A 6 14.91 36.20 21.81
N ILE A 7 15.78 36.97 21.16
CA ILE A 7 15.54 37.50 19.82
C ILE A 7 15.45 36.34 18.80
N LEU A 8 16.35 35.37 18.89
CA LEU A 8 16.30 34.16 18.04
C LEU A 8 15.03 33.33 18.26
N MET A 9 14.56 33.21 19.50
CA MET A 9 13.35 32.49 19.84
C MET A 9 12.09 33.20 19.33
N VAL A 10 12.03 34.53 19.39
CA VAL A 10 10.94 35.34 18.87
C VAL A 10 10.91 35.29 17.33
N ILE A 11 12.08 35.39 16.68
CA ILE A 11 12.19 35.26 15.23
C ILE A 11 11.76 33.84 14.79
N ALA A 12 12.18 32.79 15.48
CA ALA A 12 11.76 31.42 15.20
C ALA A 12 10.24 31.22 15.39
N MET A 13 9.64 31.83 16.42
CA MET A 13 8.18 31.84 16.61
C MET A 13 7.43 32.61 15.50
N PHE A 14 7.98 33.76 15.08
CA PHE A 14 7.37 34.56 13.98
C PHE A 14 7.45 33.85 12.64
N ILE A 15 8.60 33.22 12.32
CA ILE A 15 8.77 32.40 11.13
C ILE A 15 7.81 31.20 11.17
N LYS A 16 7.70 30.52 12.32
CA LYS A 16 6.81 29.38 12.50
C LYS A 16 5.33 29.77 12.40
N ALA A 17 4.93 30.92 12.96
CA ALA A 17 3.56 31.43 12.87
C ALA A 17 3.17 31.85 11.43
N ASN A 18 4.08 32.52 10.70
CA ASN A 18 3.85 32.89 9.31
C ASN A 18 3.85 31.68 8.38
N PHE A 19 4.65 30.68 8.67
CA PHE A 19 4.69 29.43 7.92
C PHE A 19 3.39 28.63 8.11
N HIS A 20 2.86 28.54 9.33
CA HIS A 20 1.54 27.90 9.57
C HIS A 20 0.41 28.65 8.88
N LYS A 21 0.43 29.98 8.84
CA LYS A 21 -0.55 30.77 8.08
C LYS A 21 -0.44 30.52 6.57
N SER A 22 0.78 30.52 6.02
CA SER A 22 0.98 30.25 4.58
C SER A 22 0.61 28.81 4.21
N ALA A 23 0.93 27.82 5.05
CA ALA A 23 0.53 26.42 4.83
C ALA A 23 -1.01 26.26 4.88
N ALA A 24 -1.70 26.94 5.80
CA ALA A 24 -3.15 26.93 5.87
C ALA A 24 -3.80 27.59 4.63
N VAL A 25 -3.23 28.70 4.16
CA VAL A 25 -3.69 29.38 2.94
C VAL A 25 -3.49 28.48 1.71
N VAL A 26 -2.33 27.86 1.54
CA VAL A 26 -2.06 26.94 0.43
C VAL A 26 -3.01 25.73 0.48
N LEU A 27 -3.24 25.16 1.68
CA LEU A 27 -4.18 24.06 1.83
C LEU A 27 -5.62 24.49 1.50
N SER A 28 -6.06 25.65 1.96
CA SER A 28 -7.39 26.17 1.67
C SER A 28 -7.56 26.45 0.18
N ALA A 29 -6.57 27.07 -0.47
CA ALA A 29 -6.57 27.25 -1.91
C ALA A 29 -6.64 25.91 -2.67
N GLY A 30 -5.87 24.92 -2.23
CA GLY A 30 -5.91 23.57 -2.80
C GLY A 30 -7.30 22.92 -2.68
N ILE A 31 -7.95 23.06 -1.52
CA ILE A 31 -9.32 22.55 -1.31
C ILE A 31 -10.31 23.26 -2.24
N ILE A 32 -10.21 24.58 -2.36
CA ILE A 32 -11.09 25.37 -3.25
C ILE A 32 -10.89 24.93 -4.70
N ILE A 33 -9.65 24.74 -5.15
CA ILE A 33 -9.35 24.25 -6.50
C ILE A 33 -9.98 22.88 -6.72
N VAL A 34 -9.84 21.95 -5.77
CA VAL A 34 -10.48 20.63 -5.87
C VAL A 34 -12.00 20.76 -5.96
N CYS A 35 -12.62 21.59 -5.12
CA CYS A 35 -14.07 21.82 -5.18
C CYS A 35 -14.52 22.40 -6.54
N VAL A 36 -13.78 23.37 -7.07
CA VAL A 36 -14.07 23.95 -8.41
C VAL A 36 -13.90 22.87 -9.49
N MET A 37 -12.85 22.06 -9.44
CA MET A 37 -12.65 20.98 -10.39
C MET A 37 -13.77 19.93 -10.34
N LEU A 38 -14.25 19.57 -9.14
CA LEU A 38 -15.39 18.64 -8.97
C LEU A 38 -16.69 19.21 -9.59
N LEU A 39 -16.88 20.53 -9.56
CA LEU A 39 -18.04 21.18 -10.17
C LEU A 39 -17.90 21.33 -11.71
N VAL A 40 -16.73 21.78 -12.17
CA VAL A 40 -16.46 21.99 -13.61
C VAL A 40 -16.44 20.67 -14.36
N PHE A 41 -15.78 19.64 -13.80
CA PHE A 41 -15.66 18.30 -14.36
C PHE A 41 -16.63 17.30 -13.71
N SER A 42 -17.84 17.74 -13.38
CA SER A 42 -18.81 16.92 -12.63
C SER A 42 -19.17 15.62 -13.34
N LYS A 43 -19.25 15.64 -14.68
CA LYS A 43 -19.54 14.46 -15.49
C LYS A 43 -18.39 13.45 -15.44
N GLU A 44 -17.16 13.91 -15.61
CA GLU A 44 -15.94 13.10 -15.57
C GLU A 44 -15.71 12.53 -14.16
N CYS A 45 -15.96 13.34 -13.15
CA CYS A 45 -15.95 12.94 -11.75
C CYS A 45 -16.97 11.83 -11.47
N ALA A 46 -18.22 12.00 -11.92
CA ALA A 46 -19.28 11.01 -11.76
C ALA A 46 -18.95 9.70 -12.50
N ASN A 47 -18.44 9.78 -13.73
CA ASN A 47 -18.00 8.60 -14.49
C ASN A 47 -16.84 7.89 -13.79
N GLY A 48 -15.87 8.62 -13.27
CA GLY A 48 -14.78 8.07 -12.47
C GLY A 48 -15.29 7.36 -11.21
N ALA A 49 -16.22 7.98 -10.48
CA ALA A 49 -16.85 7.39 -9.31
C ALA A 49 -17.62 6.11 -9.64
N LEU A 50 -18.40 6.10 -10.73
CA LEU A 50 -19.10 4.91 -11.23
C LEU A 50 -18.13 3.79 -11.57
N SER A 51 -17.05 4.09 -12.28
CA SER A 51 -15.98 3.11 -12.56
C SER A 51 -15.36 2.55 -11.27
N GLY A 52 -15.15 3.38 -10.27
CA GLY A 52 -14.71 2.95 -8.93
C GLY A 52 -15.72 2.03 -8.23
N ILE A 53 -17.02 2.32 -8.33
CA ILE A 53 -18.09 1.47 -7.80
C ILE A 53 -18.11 0.12 -8.51
N GLU A 54 -18.07 0.10 -9.83
CA GLU A 54 -18.01 -1.13 -10.63
C GLU A 54 -16.79 -1.98 -10.28
N MET A 55 -15.63 -1.35 -10.11
CA MET A 55 -14.41 -2.02 -9.64
C MET A 55 -14.59 -2.64 -8.25
N CYS A 56 -15.23 -1.92 -7.34
CA CYS A 56 -15.53 -2.43 -6.01
C CYS A 56 -16.46 -3.65 -6.06
N LEU A 57 -17.57 -3.55 -6.79
CA LEU A 57 -18.60 -4.60 -6.84
C LEU A 57 -18.14 -5.84 -7.59
N ASN A 58 -17.51 -5.66 -8.76
CA ASN A 58 -17.17 -6.75 -9.63
C ASN A 58 -15.83 -7.41 -9.34
N VAL A 59 -14.91 -6.69 -8.69
CA VAL A 59 -13.53 -7.15 -8.49
C VAL A 59 -13.15 -7.18 -7.02
N LEU A 60 -13.16 -6.02 -6.34
CA LEU A 60 -12.54 -5.92 -5.01
C LEU A 60 -13.33 -6.67 -3.95
N ILE A 61 -14.66 -6.50 -3.89
CA ILE A 61 -15.50 -7.20 -2.91
C ILE A 61 -15.41 -8.70 -3.10
N PRO A 62 -15.66 -9.28 -4.28
CA PRO A 62 -15.60 -10.74 -4.46
C PRO A 62 -14.21 -11.32 -4.19
N SER A 63 -13.14 -10.61 -4.55
CA SER A 63 -11.77 -11.11 -4.44
C SER A 63 -11.14 -10.89 -3.05
N LEU A 64 -11.45 -9.80 -2.35
CA LEU A 64 -10.77 -9.45 -1.11
C LEU A 64 -11.61 -9.79 0.14
N PHE A 65 -12.93 -9.60 0.11
CA PHE A 65 -13.79 -9.76 1.28
C PHE A 65 -13.69 -11.16 1.92
N PRO A 66 -13.73 -12.27 1.16
CA PRO A 66 -13.58 -13.61 1.75
C PRO A 66 -12.23 -13.79 2.47
N PHE A 67 -11.14 -13.31 1.85
CA PHE A 67 -9.81 -13.37 2.46
C PHE A 67 -9.72 -12.50 3.72
N MET A 68 -10.33 -11.31 3.72
CA MET A 68 -10.40 -10.45 4.89
C MET A 68 -11.18 -11.10 6.03
N ALA A 69 -12.30 -11.74 5.75
CA ALA A 69 -13.11 -12.45 6.74
C ALA A 69 -12.34 -13.62 7.37
N VAL A 70 -11.71 -14.46 6.53
CA VAL A 70 -10.87 -15.57 7.00
C VAL A 70 -9.67 -15.07 7.81
N SER A 71 -8.99 -14.03 7.34
CA SER A 71 -7.86 -13.43 8.05
C SER A 71 -8.25 -12.90 9.42
N SER A 72 -9.37 -12.17 9.50
CA SER A 72 -9.91 -11.67 10.76
C SER A 72 -10.30 -12.83 11.71
N PHE A 73 -10.89 -13.89 11.16
CA PHE A 73 -11.25 -15.09 11.94
C PHE A 73 -10.02 -15.80 12.53
N ILE A 74 -8.94 -15.95 11.76
CA ILE A 74 -7.69 -16.54 12.24
C ILE A 74 -7.15 -15.77 13.45
N VAL A 75 -7.23 -14.43 13.44
CA VAL A 75 -6.80 -13.60 14.58
C VAL A 75 -7.75 -13.75 15.77
N LYS A 76 -9.05 -13.61 15.54
CA LYS A 76 -10.05 -13.55 16.62
C LYS A 76 -10.31 -14.91 17.28
N SER A 77 -10.15 -15.99 16.55
CA SER A 77 -10.29 -17.36 17.08
C SER A 77 -9.08 -17.81 17.92
N GLY A 78 -7.96 -17.06 17.89
CA GLY A 78 -6.70 -17.48 18.51
C GLY A 78 -5.92 -18.54 17.71
N ILE A 79 -6.42 -18.97 16.54
CA ILE A 79 -5.71 -19.88 15.62
C ILE A 79 -4.39 -19.26 15.18
N ALA A 80 -4.30 -17.92 15.11
CA ALA A 80 -3.08 -17.20 14.82
C ALA A 80 -1.91 -17.62 15.72
N ASP A 81 -2.15 -17.83 17.02
CA ASP A 81 -1.12 -18.26 17.97
C ASP A 81 -0.66 -19.70 17.68
N LEU A 82 -1.58 -20.56 17.27
CA LEU A 82 -1.27 -21.95 16.90
C LEU A 82 -0.45 -21.98 15.61
N LEU A 83 -0.86 -21.24 14.58
CA LEU A 83 -0.13 -21.12 13.32
C LEU A 83 1.20 -20.37 13.48
N GLY A 84 1.28 -19.44 14.43
CA GLY A 84 2.48 -18.68 14.71
C GLY A 84 3.59 -19.46 15.40
N LYS A 85 3.26 -20.50 16.19
CA LYS A 85 4.25 -21.29 16.95
C LYS A 85 5.38 -21.86 16.09
N PRO A 86 5.13 -22.58 14.98
CA PRO A 86 6.20 -23.15 14.15
C PRO A 86 7.05 -22.06 13.47
N PHE A 87 6.46 -20.94 13.10
CA PHE A 87 7.13 -19.84 12.39
C PHE A 87 7.70 -18.75 13.33
N GLY A 88 7.40 -18.81 14.60
CA GLY A 88 7.84 -17.81 15.59
C GLY A 88 9.35 -17.74 15.74
N LYS A 89 10.06 -18.88 15.64
CA LYS A 89 11.53 -18.92 15.63
C LYS A 89 12.08 -18.19 14.39
N ILE A 90 11.48 -18.44 13.22
CA ILE A 90 11.87 -17.80 11.96
C ILE A 90 11.65 -16.29 12.06
N THR A 91 10.49 -15.85 12.54
CA THR A 91 10.17 -14.42 12.71
C THR A 91 11.17 -13.72 13.60
N LYS A 92 11.54 -14.35 14.73
CA LYS A 92 12.55 -13.82 15.65
C LYS A 92 13.94 -13.79 15.01
N THR A 93 14.34 -14.88 14.34
CA THR A 93 15.69 -15.02 13.77
C THR A 93 15.86 -14.21 12.50
N VAL A 94 14.84 -14.14 11.62
CA VAL A 94 14.93 -13.46 10.32
C VAL A 94 14.59 -11.97 10.43
N PHE A 95 13.55 -11.59 11.18
CA PHE A 95 13.05 -10.21 11.22
C PHE A 95 13.35 -9.50 12.55
N GLY A 96 13.80 -10.21 13.58
CA GLY A 96 14.00 -9.64 14.92
C GLY A 96 12.69 -9.11 15.51
N LEU A 97 11.59 -9.83 15.30
CA LEU A 97 10.26 -9.54 15.81
C LEU A 97 9.76 -10.67 16.71
N SER A 98 8.90 -10.37 17.65
CA SER A 98 8.26 -11.36 18.52
C SER A 98 7.51 -12.43 17.71
N PRO A 99 7.36 -13.66 18.23
CA PRO A 99 6.65 -14.73 17.54
C PRO A 99 5.21 -14.40 17.12
N CYS A 100 4.55 -13.48 17.82
CA CYS A 100 3.18 -13.02 17.49
C CYS A 100 3.08 -12.33 16.12
N PHE A 101 4.19 -11.92 15.50
CA PHE A 101 4.19 -11.35 14.15
C PHE A 101 4.22 -12.41 13.05
N ALA A 102 4.47 -13.68 13.34
CA ALA A 102 4.45 -14.74 12.33
C ALA A 102 3.06 -14.89 11.65
N PRO A 103 1.95 -15.01 12.40
CA PRO A 103 0.62 -15.02 11.80
C PRO A 103 0.31 -13.71 11.06
N ILE A 104 0.78 -12.56 11.54
CA ILE A 104 0.55 -11.26 10.88
C ILE A 104 1.20 -11.23 9.50
N LEU A 105 2.40 -11.77 9.36
CA LEU A 105 3.07 -11.88 8.07
C LEU A 105 2.27 -12.73 7.09
N LEU A 106 1.77 -13.90 7.54
CA LEU A 106 0.91 -14.77 6.72
C LEU A 106 -0.39 -14.04 6.32
N LEU A 107 -1.02 -13.34 7.27
CA LEU A 107 -2.23 -12.57 7.01
C LEU A 107 -2.01 -11.38 6.08
N SER A 108 -0.86 -10.73 6.16
CA SER A 108 -0.47 -9.66 5.24
C SER A 108 -0.40 -10.17 3.79
N VAL A 109 0.22 -11.33 3.60
CA VAL A 109 0.35 -11.95 2.26
C VAL A 109 -0.99 -12.45 1.72
N THR A 110 -1.84 -13.05 2.57
CA THR A 110 -3.10 -13.65 2.12
C THR A 110 -4.23 -12.65 2.00
N GLY A 111 -4.27 -11.67 2.90
CA GLY A 111 -5.38 -10.73 3.00
C GLY A 111 -5.17 -9.39 2.31
N GLY A 112 -3.95 -9.08 1.90
CA GLY A 112 -3.63 -7.85 1.16
C GLY A 112 -3.37 -6.61 2.04
N TYR A 113 -3.23 -5.47 1.38
CA TYR A 113 -2.68 -4.21 1.91
C TYR A 113 -3.13 -3.76 3.31
N PRO A 114 -4.41 -3.67 3.67
CA PRO A 114 -4.74 -3.09 4.96
C PRO A 114 -4.62 -4.08 6.11
N ILE A 115 -4.62 -5.40 5.84
CA ILE A 115 -4.73 -6.41 6.90
C ILE A 115 -3.46 -6.50 7.73
N GLY A 116 -2.29 -6.53 7.10
CA GLY A 116 -1.03 -6.55 7.83
C GLY A 116 -0.89 -5.34 8.77
N ALA A 117 -1.17 -4.14 8.26
CA ALA A 117 -1.12 -2.90 9.04
C ALA A 117 -2.18 -2.90 10.18
N LYS A 118 -3.41 -3.34 9.90
CA LYS A 118 -4.47 -3.47 10.89
C LYS A 118 -4.07 -4.42 12.01
N SER A 119 -3.53 -5.59 11.67
CA SER A 119 -3.09 -6.60 12.65
C SER A 119 -1.91 -6.09 13.50
N CYS A 120 -0.99 -5.31 12.95
CA CYS A 120 0.06 -4.65 13.72
C CYS A 120 -0.51 -3.67 14.76
N ASN A 121 -1.56 -2.92 14.40
CA ASN A 121 -2.25 -2.02 15.32
C ASN A 121 -3.04 -2.79 16.39
N GLU A 122 -3.64 -3.92 16.07
CA GLU A 122 -4.34 -4.79 17.03
C GLU A 122 -3.38 -5.39 18.07
N VAL A 123 -2.23 -5.88 17.63
CA VAL A 123 -1.15 -6.37 18.52
C VAL A 123 -0.60 -5.27 19.42
N TYR A 124 -0.47 -4.04 18.90
CA TYR A 124 -0.12 -2.87 19.69
C TYR A 124 -1.18 -2.57 20.76
N LYS A 125 -2.46 -2.50 20.38
CA LYS A 125 -3.57 -2.21 21.30
C LYS A 125 -3.74 -3.27 22.39
N SER A 126 -3.49 -4.52 22.07
CA SER A 126 -3.55 -5.62 23.04
C SER A 126 -2.34 -5.66 23.99
N GLY A 127 -1.30 -4.85 23.74
CA GLY A 127 -0.08 -4.86 24.54
C GLY A 127 0.75 -6.15 24.38
N THR A 128 0.50 -6.94 23.35
CA THR A 128 1.18 -8.22 23.09
C THR A 128 2.63 -7.99 22.64
N ALA A 129 2.88 -6.94 21.87
CA ALA A 129 4.24 -6.52 21.47
C ALA A 129 4.48 -5.06 21.82
N ASN A 130 5.74 -4.67 21.84
CA ASN A 130 6.10 -3.27 22.10
C ASN A 130 5.83 -2.38 20.88
N ILE A 131 5.75 -1.07 21.11
CA ILE A 131 5.42 -0.09 20.06
C ILE A 131 6.45 -0.08 18.92
N ASP A 132 7.73 -0.29 19.23
CA ASP A 132 8.79 -0.25 18.21
C ASP A 132 8.74 -1.46 17.30
N GLU A 133 8.43 -2.66 17.82
CA GLU A 133 8.17 -3.85 17.02
C GLU A 133 6.96 -3.64 16.09
N CYS A 134 5.86 -3.10 16.64
CA CYS A 134 4.64 -2.84 15.87
C CYS A 134 4.88 -1.80 14.75
N LYS A 135 5.63 -0.73 15.04
CA LYS A 135 6.02 0.27 14.02
C LYS A 135 6.90 -0.35 12.94
N ARG A 136 7.90 -1.14 13.33
CA ARG A 136 8.80 -1.81 12.39
C ARG A 136 8.05 -2.80 11.50
N ALA A 137 7.18 -3.62 12.08
CA ALA A 137 6.34 -4.57 11.34
C ALA A 137 5.39 -3.85 10.38
N GLY A 138 4.70 -2.80 10.85
CA GLY A 138 3.74 -2.04 10.06
C GLY A 138 4.33 -1.30 8.86
N VAL A 139 5.67 -1.11 8.81
CA VAL A 139 6.34 -0.49 7.67
C VAL A 139 6.50 -1.45 6.50
N PHE A 140 6.80 -2.73 6.73
CA PHE A 140 7.10 -3.68 5.66
C PHE A 140 6.06 -4.80 5.48
N MET A 141 5.26 -5.12 6.51
CA MET A 141 4.20 -6.14 6.43
C MET A 141 2.95 -5.61 5.72
N VAL A 142 3.15 -5.05 4.55
CA VAL A 142 2.11 -4.47 3.70
C VAL A 142 2.37 -4.89 2.27
N CYS A 143 1.48 -5.69 1.69
CA CYS A 143 1.60 -6.16 0.32
C CYS A 143 0.24 -6.38 -0.32
N ALA A 144 0.23 -6.50 -1.67
CA ALA A 144 -0.97 -6.91 -2.38
C ALA A 144 -1.29 -8.38 -2.10
N GLY A 145 -2.55 -8.70 -1.95
CA GLY A 145 -2.99 -10.07 -1.73
C GLY A 145 -3.21 -10.86 -3.03
N PRO A 146 -3.38 -12.20 -2.94
CA PRO A 146 -3.59 -13.06 -4.10
C PRO A 146 -4.85 -12.70 -4.90
N GLY A 147 -5.92 -12.25 -4.25
CA GLY A 147 -7.13 -11.78 -4.93
C GLY A 147 -6.83 -10.62 -5.91
N PHE A 148 -5.99 -9.68 -5.51
CA PHE A 148 -5.59 -8.57 -6.36
C PHE A 148 -4.59 -9.00 -7.44
N LEU A 149 -3.54 -9.74 -7.07
CA LEU A 149 -2.47 -10.08 -8.01
C LEU A 149 -2.87 -11.20 -8.98
N ILE A 150 -3.50 -12.28 -8.49
CA ILE A 150 -3.86 -13.42 -9.33
C ILE A 150 -5.19 -13.19 -10.03
N SER A 151 -6.25 -12.81 -9.28
CA SER A 151 -7.59 -12.71 -9.86
C SER A 151 -7.74 -11.43 -10.69
N PHE A 152 -7.39 -10.26 -10.15
CA PHE A 152 -7.58 -9.02 -10.88
C PHE A 152 -6.48 -8.80 -11.92
N ILE A 153 -5.20 -8.75 -11.53
CA ILE A 153 -4.14 -8.46 -12.51
C ILE A 153 -3.94 -9.65 -13.44
N GLY A 154 -3.71 -10.85 -12.89
CA GLY A 154 -3.44 -12.04 -13.70
C GLY A 154 -4.60 -12.41 -14.63
N MET A 155 -5.80 -12.61 -14.05
CA MET A 155 -6.94 -13.13 -14.85
C MET A 155 -7.70 -12.01 -15.56
N SER A 156 -8.04 -10.90 -14.88
CA SER A 156 -8.92 -9.89 -15.50
C SER A 156 -8.18 -8.94 -16.45
N ILE A 157 -6.88 -8.66 -16.22
CA ILE A 157 -6.11 -7.77 -17.11
C ILE A 157 -5.34 -8.57 -18.16
N TYR A 158 -4.55 -9.56 -17.73
CA TYR A 158 -3.68 -10.31 -18.65
C TYR A 158 -4.29 -11.62 -19.17
N ASN A 159 -5.43 -12.06 -18.65
CA ASN A 159 -6.03 -13.37 -18.91
C ASN A 159 -5.04 -14.53 -18.73
N ASP A 160 -4.09 -14.37 -17.79
CA ASP A 160 -3.06 -15.37 -17.51
C ASP A 160 -2.78 -15.45 -16.00
N LYS A 161 -3.19 -16.58 -15.39
CA LYS A 161 -2.98 -16.86 -13.98
C LYS A 161 -1.49 -16.95 -13.59
N LYS A 162 -0.63 -17.38 -14.53
CA LYS A 162 0.82 -17.52 -14.27
C LYS A 162 1.45 -16.16 -13.99
N ILE A 163 1.09 -15.12 -14.76
CA ILE A 163 1.55 -13.74 -14.54
C ILE A 163 1.21 -13.29 -13.11
N GLY A 164 -0.03 -13.43 -12.70
CA GLY A 164 -0.47 -13.08 -11.35
C GLY A 164 0.26 -13.87 -10.26
N THR A 165 0.56 -15.16 -10.50
CA THR A 165 1.30 -16.02 -9.58
C THR A 165 2.75 -15.58 -9.46
N ILE A 166 3.41 -15.26 -10.57
CA ILE A 166 4.78 -14.72 -10.59
C ILE A 166 4.83 -13.40 -9.79
N MET A 167 3.88 -12.50 -10.03
CA MET A 167 3.79 -11.24 -9.29
C MET A 167 3.58 -11.46 -7.79
N LEU A 168 2.76 -12.43 -7.39
CA LEU A 168 2.55 -12.77 -5.99
C LEU A 168 3.85 -13.30 -5.34
N CYS A 169 4.54 -14.24 -5.98
CA CYS A 169 5.83 -14.73 -5.49
C CYS A 169 6.85 -13.60 -5.37
N SER A 170 6.91 -12.71 -6.37
CA SER A 170 7.79 -11.54 -6.38
C SER A 170 7.49 -10.57 -5.23
N GLN A 171 6.20 -10.35 -4.95
CA GLN A 171 5.75 -9.51 -3.85
C GLN A 171 6.12 -10.12 -2.48
N ILE A 172 5.97 -11.43 -2.31
CA ILE A 172 6.36 -12.14 -1.08
C ILE A 172 7.87 -12.00 -0.87
N LEU A 173 8.69 -12.25 -1.89
CA LEU A 173 10.14 -12.06 -1.82
C LEU A 173 10.52 -10.63 -1.45
N SER A 174 9.84 -9.64 -2.04
CA SER A 174 10.04 -8.22 -1.73
C SER A 174 9.77 -7.92 -0.25
N VAL A 175 8.68 -8.44 0.32
CA VAL A 175 8.34 -8.29 1.75
C VAL A 175 9.39 -8.94 2.65
N LEU A 176 9.86 -10.15 2.30
CA LEU A 176 10.89 -10.86 3.07
C LEU A 176 12.21 -10.09 3.08
N ILE A 177 12.67 -9.61 1.92
CA ILE A 177 13.91 -8.84 1.80
C ILE A 177 13.83 -7.52 2.56
N THR A 178 12.73 -6.79 2.43
CA THR A 178 12.55 -5.54 3.15
C THR A 178 12.43 -5.75 4.67
N GLY A 179 11.87 -6.88 5.10
CA GLY A 179 11.86 -7.27 6.51
C GLY A 179 13.26 -7.59 7.05
N ILE A 180 14.09 -8.28 6.28
CA ILE A 180 15.49 -8.55 6.63
C ILE A 180 16.28 -7.23 6.70
N ALA A 181 16.14 -6.38 5.70
CA ALA A 181 16.76 -5.04 5.67
C ALA A 181 16.35 -4.21 6.89
N ASN A 182 15.04 -4.23 7.25
CA ASN A 182 14.54 -3.56 8.45
C ASN A 182 15.23 -4.04 9.72
N ARG A 183 15.47 -5.36 9.85
CA ARG A 183 16.22 -5.92 10.98
C ARG A 183 17.65 -5.42 11.02
N ILE A 184 18.35 -5.40 9.88
CA ILE A 184 19.75 -4.98 9.79
C ILE A 184 19.89 -3.51 10.19
N ILE A 185 19.02 -2.65 9.66
CA ILE A 185 19.03 -1.21 9.93
C ILE A 185 18.74 -0.90 11.42
N ASN A 186 17.91 -1.72 12.08
CA ASN A 186 17.49 -1.49 13.46
C ASN A 186 18.19 -2.41 14.48
N ARG A 187 19.34 -3.03 14.17
CA ARG A 187 20.02 -4.01 15.03
C ARG A 187 20.25 -3.53 16.47
N GLY A 188 20.61 -2.28 16.67
CA GLY A 188 20.86 -1.71 18.02
C GLY A 188 19.61 -1.36 18.84
N LYS A 189 18.40 -1.46 18.24
CA LYS A 189 17.13 -1.08 18.87
C LYS A 189 16.16 -2.24 19.04
N ILE A 190 16.62 -3.49 18.83
CA ILE A 190 15.75 -4.66 18.86
C ILE A 190 15.50 -5.08 20.30
N THR A 191 14.32 -4.75 20.81
CA THR A 191 13.76 -5.29 22.06
C THR A 191 12.60 -6.20 21.69
N VAL A 192 12.81 -7.50 21.82
CA VAL A 192 11.75 -8.49 21.56
C VAL A 192 10.91 -8.65 22.83
N SER A 193 9.61 -8.41 22.75
CA SER A 193 8.71 -8.65 23.87
C SER A 193 8.61 -10.15 24.17
N THR A 194 8.72 -10.51 25.45
CA THR A 194 8.56 -11.89 25.92
C THR A 194 7.16 -12.17 26.46
N LYS A 195 6.22 -11.20 26.33
CA LYS A 195 4.86 -11.39 26.82
C LYS A 195 4.18 -12.49 25.99
N THR A 196 3.89 -13.61 26.65
CA THR A 196 3.05 -14.66 26.10
C THR A 196 1.59 -14.21 26.11
N ASN A 197 0.93 -14.40 24.99
CA ASN A 197 -0.49 -14.11 24.87
C ASN A 197 -1.28 -14.88 25.93
N LYS A 198 -2.22 -14.21 26.59
CA LYS A 198 -3.30 -14.88 27.30
C LYS A 198 -4.07 -15.73 26.28
N THR A 199 -4.14 -17.02 26.51
CA THR A 199 -4.95 -17.95 25.73
C THR A 199 -6.38 -17.43 25.69
N ILE A 200 -6.81 -16.89 24.56
CA ILE A 200 -8.19 -16.46 24.37
C ILE A 200 -9.03 -17.74 24.29
N LYS A 201 -10.00 -17.89 25.19
CA LYS A 201 -10.97 -18.99 25.09
C LYS A 201 -11.72 -18.85 23.77
N MET A 202 -11.53 -19.80 22.88
CA MET A 202 -12.12 -19.80 21.55
C MET A 202 -13.63 -19.94 21.64
N ASN A 203 -14.37 -18.88 21.33
CA ASN A 203 -15.80 -18.96 21.06
C ASN A 203 -16.00 -18.87 19.55
N PHE A 204 -16.14 -20.01 18.88
CA PHE A 204 -16.19 -20.12 17.42
C PHE A 204 -17.24 -19.19 16.80
N THR A 205 -18.49 -19.27 17.27
CA THR A 205 -19.61 -18.48 16.74
C THR A 205 -19.34 -16.97 16.87
N LYS A 206 -18.87 -16.54 18.06
CA LYS A 206 -18.54 -15.13 18.31
C LYS A 206 -17.39 -14.67 17.39
N SER A 207 -16.36 -15.50 17.24
CA SER A 207 -15.21 -15.19 16.37
C SER A 207 -15.62 -15.06 14.91
N VAL A 208 -16.54 -15.92 14.41
CA VAL A 208 -17.07 -15.81 13.04
C VAL A 208 -17.83 -14.50 12.84
N VAL A 209 -18.80 -14.20 13.72
CA VAL A 209 -19.63 -13.00 13.61
C VAL A 209 -18.78 -11.72 13.65
N GLU A 210 -17.87 -11.62 14.63
CA GLU A 210 -16.97 -10.48 14.74
C GLU A 210 -16.02 -10.35 13.56
N SER A 211 -15.59 -11.47 12.97
CA SER A 211 -14.68 -11.47 11.82
C SER A 211 -15.35 -10.96 10.55
N VAL A 212 -16.58 -11.38 10.29
CA VAL A 212 -17.39 -10.89 9.17
C VAL A 212 -17.67 -9.39 9.35
N TYR A 213 -18.02 -8.96 10.55
CA TYR A 213 -18.27 -7.55 10.84
C TYR A 213 -17.03 -6.67 10.63
N ASP A 214 -15.85 -7.11 11.10
CA ASP A 214 -14.59 -6.39 10.91
C ASP A 214 -14.14 -6.37 9.45
N ALA A 215 -14.35 -7.48 8.74
CA ALA A 215 -14.08 -7.54 7.30
C ALA A 215 -15.00 -6.59 6.53
N SER A 216 -16.28 -6.50 6.88
CA SER A 216 -17.24 -5.58 6.28
C SER A 216 -16.83 -4.11 6.48
N LYS A 217 -16.42 -3.74 7.70
CA LYS A 217 -15.90 -2.38 7.98
C LYS A 217 -14.64 -2.07 7.15
N GLY A 218 -13.70 -3.03 7.10
CA GLY A 218 -12.49 -2.87 6.31
C GLY A 218 -12.79 -2.73 4.82
N MET A 219 -13.70 -3.56 4.30
CA MET A 219 -14.11 -3.53 2.90
C MET A 219 -14.81 -2.23 2.54
N PHE A 220 -15.72 -1.75 3.40
CA PHE A 220 -16.37 -0.45 3.20
C PHE A 220 -15.35 0.70 3.13
N SER A 221 -14.33 0.70 4.01
CA SER A 221 -13.25 1.69 3.97
C SER A 221 -12.47 1.63 2.66
N ILE A 222 -12.09 0.42 2.20
CA ILE A 222 -11.38 0.24 0.93
C ILE A 222 -12.21 0.79 -0.22
N CYS A 223 -13.49 0.42 -0.33
CA CYS A 223 -14.38 0.88 -1.39
C CYS A 223 -14.53 2.40 -1.37
N SER A 224 -14.69 3.01 -0.19
CA SER A 224 -14.80 4.47 -0.05
C SER A 224 -13.57 5.20 -0.59
N PHE A 225 -12.37 4.72 -0.26
CA PHE A 225 -11.14 5.30 -0.80
C PHE A 225 -11.02 5.08 -2.32
N VAL A 226 -11.32 3.87 -2.81
CA VAL A 226 -11.24 3.58 -4.25
C VAL A 226 -12.20 4.47 -5.03
N ILE A 227 -13.45 4.60 -4.60
CA ILE A 227 -14.45 5.45 -5.27
C ILE A 227 -14.00 6.92 -5.28
N ALA A 228 -13.54 7.44 -4.13
CA ALA A 228 -13.09 8.83 -4.03
C ALA A 228 -11.86 9.11 -4.93
N PHE A 229 -10.89 8.21 -4.95
CA PHE A 229 -9.71 8.38 -5.80
C PHE A 229 -10.02 8.11 -7.27
N SER A 230 -10.94 7.19 -7.60
CA SER A 230 -11.41 6.97 -8.98
C SER A 230 -12.16 8.19 -9.53
N ALA A 231 -12.93 8.90 -8.69
CA ALA A 231 -13.53 10.17 -9.07
C ALA A 231 -12.48 11.20 -9.47
N LEU A 232 -11.40 11.32 -8.69
CA LEU A 232 -10.29 12.23 -9.01
C LEU A 232 -9.53 11.78 -10.27
N THR A 233 -9.29 10.49 -10.45
CA THR A 233 -8.63 9.99 -11.68
C THR A 233 -9.49 10.16 -12.91
N GLY A 234 -10.82 10.19 -12.80
CA GLY A 234 -11.74 10.58 -13.87
C GLY A 234 -11.47 12.01 -14.38
N ILE A 235 -11.31 12.96 -13.47
CA ILE A 235 -10.96 14.35 -13.80
C ILE A 235 -9.55 14.41 -14.44
N ILE A 236 -8.57 13.73 -13.84
CA ILE A 236 -7.20 13.68 -14.35
C ILE A 236 -7.18 13.14 -15.80
N SER A 237 -7.99 12.11 -16.07
CA SER A 237 -8.10 11.51 -17.41
C SER A 237 -8.67 12.47 -18.46
N ALA A 238 -9.51 13.43 -18.06
CA ALA A 238 -10.05 14.45 -18.95
C ALA A 238 -9.05 15.59 -19.23
N LEU A 239 -8.17 15.87 -18.27
CA LEU A 239 -7.21 16.97 -18.37
C LEU A 239 -5.94 16.59 -19.15
N ILE A 240 -5.57 15.30 -19.17
CA ILE A 240 -4.32 14.83 -19.74
C ILE A 240 -4.61 14.03 -21.00
N THR A 241 -4.09 14.52 -22.13
CA THR A 241 -4.27 13.89 -23.45
C THR A 241 -3.22 12.82 -23.77
N ASP A 242 -2.03 12.95 -23.23
CA ASP A 242 -0.96 11.97 -23.39
C ASP A 242 -1.24 10.72 -22.54
N ASP A 243 -1.41 9.57 -23.17
CA ASP A 243 -1.83 8.34 -22.52
C ASP A 243 -0.77 7.80 -21.56
N PHE A 244 0.51 7.97 -21.87
CA PHE A 244 1.60 7.56 -20.98
C PHE A 244 1.63 8.42 -19.71
N ALA A 245 1.60 9.75 -19.84
CA ALA A 245 1.55 10.65 -18.68
C ALA A 245 0.31 10.41 -17.83
N LYS A 246 -0.83 10.19 -18.47
CA LYS A 246 -2.09 9.82 -17.83
C LYS A 246 -1.95 8.55 -17.00
N ALA A 247 -1.41 7.46 -17.59
CA ALA A 247 -1.20 6.19 -16.90
C ALA A 247 -0.28 6.35 -15.68
N MET A 248 0.81 7.12 -15.79
CA MET A 248 1.74 7.37 -14.70
C MET A 248 1.08 8.11 -13.53
N ILE A 249 0.32 9.15 -13.84
CA ILE A 249 -0.36 9.95 -12.81
C ILE A 249 -1.46 9.12 -12.14
N ILE A 250 -2.31 8.43 -12.89
CA ILE A 250 -3.36 7.56 -12.35
C ILE A 250 -2.76 6.48 -11.44
N ALA A 251 -1.67 5.82 -11.87
CA ALA A 251 -0.97 4.80 -11.09
C ALA A 251 -0.38 5.33 -9.77
N THR A 252 -0.01 6.62 -9.75
CA THR A 252 0.45 7.26 -8.52
C THR A 252 -0.70 7.47 -7.53
N PHE A 253 -1.88 7.81 -8.01
CA PHE A 253 -3.03 8.11 -7.16
C PHE A 253 -3.79 6.84 -6.74
N GLU A 254 -4.14 5.96 -7.68
CA GLU A 254 -5.04 4.83 -7.42
C GLU A 254 -4.51 3.55 -8.09
N VAL A 255 -4.31 2.51 -7.30
CA VAL A 255 -3.63 1.29 -7.75
C VAL A 255 -4.46 0.48 -8.75
N CYS A 256 -5.78 0.41 -8.62
CA CYS A 256 -6.62 -0.43 -9.48
C CYS A 256 -6.73 0.14 -10.90
N ALA A 257 -7.09 1.42 -11.01
CA ALA A 257 -7.09 2.13 -12.28
C ALA A 257 -5.67 2.26 -12.85
N GLY A 258 -4.68 2.45 -11.95
CA GLY A 258 -3.27 2.57 -12.31
C GLY A 258 -2.70 1.32 -12.96
N VAL A 259 -2.92 0.13 -12.39
CA VAL A 259 -2.44 -1.12 -13.02
C VAL A 259 -3.10 -1.37 -14.36
N LYS A 260 -4.39 -1.01 -14.52
CA LYS A 260 -5.11 -1.11 -15.79
C LYS A 260 -4.53 -0.14 -16.83
N ALA A 261 -4.31 1.12 -16.46
CA ALA A 261 -3.74 2.12 -17.37
C ALA A 261 -2.30 1.78 -17.75
N VAL A 262 -1.46 1.41 -16.78
CA VAL A 262 -0.06 1.05 -17.01
C VAL A 262 0.06 -0.24 -17.83
N SER A 263 -0.86 -1.19 -17.70
CA SER A 263 -0.82 -2.43 -18.49
C SER A 263 -1.06 -2.20 -19.98
N ALA A 264 -1.70 -1.10 -20.36
CA ALA A 264 -1.90 -0.71 -21.76
C ALA A 264 -0.65 -0.06 -22.39
N GLU A 265 0.23 0.51 -21.56
CA GLU A 265 1.36 1.34 -22.01
C GLU A 265 2.73 0.69 -21.72
N LEU A 266 2.82 -0.18 -20.72
CA LEU A 266 4.08 -0.67 -20.19
C LEU A 266 4.06 -2.18 -19.94
N PRO A 267 5.26 -2.80 -19.93
CA PRO A 267 5.41 -4.24 -19.65
C PRO A 267 4.94 -4.66 -18.25
N VAL A 268 4.72 -5.96 -18.07
CA VAL A 268 4.25 -6.60 -16.83
C VAL A 268 5.03 -6.18 -15.57
N TRP A 269 6.36 -6.03 -15.67
CA TRP A 269 7.18 -5.62 -14.53
C TRP A 269 6.86 -4.19 -14.04
N ALA A 270 6.42 -3.29 -14.93
CA ALA A 270 5.98 -1.96 -14.52
C ALA A 270 4.65 -2.03 -13.76
N VAL A 271 3.73 -2.87 -14.19
CA VAL A 271 2.48 -3.16 -13.46
C VAL A 271 2.79 -3.76 -12.09
N ALA A 272 3.79 -4.64 -12.00
CA ALA A 272 4.26 -5.21 -10.75
C ALA A 272 4.84 -4.14 -9.81
N PHE A 273 5.54 -3.13 -10.35
CA PHE A 273 5.97 -1.97 -9.58
C PHE A 273 4.78 -1.22 -8.96
N VAL A 274 3.78 -0.90 -9.77
CA VAL A 274 2.57 -0.19 -9.31
C VAL A 274 1.85 -0.99 -8.23
N ALA A 275 1.66 -2.29 -8.43
CA ALA A 275 1.09 -3.18 -7.42
C ALA A 275 1.96 -3.24 -6.16
N GLY A 276 3.28 -3.31 -6.27
CA GLY A 276 4.21 -3.30 -5.14
C GLY A 276 4.19 -1.98 -4.37
N PHE A 277 4.09 -0.84 -5.04
CA PHE A 277 3.98 0.49 -4.45
C PHE A 277 2.61 0.73 -3.81
N GLY A 278 1.52 0.41 -4.50
CA GLY A 278 0.15 0.48 -4.00
C GLY A 278 -0.59 1.80 -4.25
N GLY A 279 0.08 2.85 -4.76
CA GLY A 279 -0.53 4.17 -4.96
C GLY A 279 -0.87 4.92 -3.67
N ILE A 280 -1.16 6.21 -3.79
CA ILE A 280 -1.49 7.11 -2.66
C ILE A 280 -2.78 6.65 -1.96
N CYS A 281 -3.78 6.20 -2.71
CA CYS A 281 -5.04 5.67 -2.18
C CYS A 281 -4.81 4.59 -1.12
N VAL A 282 -3.99 3.58 -1.44
CA VAL A 282 -3.64 2.50 -0.49
C VAL A 282 -2.85 3.02 0.71
N HIS A 283 -1.97 4.01 0.52
CA HIS A 283 -1.24 4.60 1.64
C HIS A 283 -2.18 5.26 2.66
N PHE A 284 -3.21 5.99 2.18
CA PHE A 284 -4.23 6.55 3.06
C PHE A 284 -5.08 5.47 3.76
N GLN A 285 -5.44 4.40 3.04
CA GLN A 285 -6.11 3.23 3.65
C GLN A 285 -5.28 2.65 4.79
N ILE A 286 -3.97 2.47 4.59
CA ILE A 286 -3.06 1.93 5.61
C ILE A 286 -2.96 2.88 6.80
N PHE A 287 -2.80 4.17 6.57
CA PHE A 287 -2.75 5.14 7.67
C PHE A 287 -4.05 5.20 8.46
N SER A 288 -5.21 4.98 7.82
CA SER A 288 -6.50 4.94 8.52
C SER A 288 -6.60 3.75 9.49
N VAL A 289 -6.08 2.58 9.12
CA VAL A 289 -6.14 1.37 9.96
C VAL A 289 -5.02 1.29 11.00
N LEU A 290 -3.91 1.98 10.80
CA LEU A 290 -2.82 2.08 11.77
C LEU A 290 -3.25 2.85 13.04
N GLY A 291 -4.23 3.77 12.94
CA GLY A 291 -4.81 4.47 14.07
C GLY A 291 -3.76 5.16 14.95
N ASN A 292 -3.64 4.70 16.21
CA ASN A 292 -2.71 5.29 17.19
C ASN A 292 -1.24 4.86 17.01
N LEU A 293 -0.96 3.88 16.15
CA LEU A 293 0.39 3.46 15.84
C LEU A 293 1.05 4.48 14.89
N LYS A 294 1.64 5.53 15.46
CA LYS A 294 2.30 6.60 14.70
C LYS A 294 3.57 6.08 14.02
N ILE A 295 3.45 5.67 12.76
CA ILE A 295 4.57 5.30 11.90
C ILE A 295 5.10 6.56 11.20
N ASN A 296 6.41 6.62 11.00
CA ASN A 296 7.01 7.68 10.20
C ASN A 296 6.58 7.53 8.73
N LYS A 297 5.81 8.49 8.24
CA LYS A 297 5.25 8.47 6.88
C LYS A 297 6.33 8.38 5.80
N ILE A 298 7.45 9.12 5.96
CA ILE A 298 8.55 9.09 4.98
C ILE A 298 9.19 7.71 4.93
N THR A 299 9.50 7.14 6.09
CA THR A 299 10.05 5.78 6.17
C THR A 299 9.10 4.79 5.51
N PHE A 300 7.79 4.89 5.77
CA PHE A 300 6.79 4.05 5.13
C PHE A 300 6.83 4.17 3.59
N PHE A 301 6.80 5.39 3.04
CA PHE A 301 6.89 5.63 1.61
C PHE A 301 8.18 5.06 0.99
N CYS A 302 9.33 5.24 1.65
CA CYS A 302 10.61 4.66 1.19
C CYS A 302 10.51 3.13 1.09
N TYR A 303 9.93 2.47 2.10
CA TYR A 303 9.73 1.03 2.06
C TYR A 303 8.78 0.62 0.92
N ARG A 304 7.71 1.37 0.65
CA ARG A 304 6.79 1.10 -0.45
C ARG A 304 7.48 1.22 -1.81
N ILE A 305 8.32 2.23 -2.01
CA ILE A 305 9.11 2.38 -3.25
C ILE A 305 10.07 1.20 -3.41
N ILE A 306 10.81 0.85 -2.36
CA ILE A 306 11.74 -0.28 -2.39
C ILE A 306 11.00 -1.60 -2.68
N GLN A 307 9.85 -1.82 -2.05
CA GLN A 307 9.02 -3.00 -2.31
C GLN A 307 8.50 -3.02 -3.76
N GLY A 308 8.10 -1.87 -4.30
CA GLY A 308 7.72 -1.73 -5.71
C GLY A 308 8.86 -2.12 -6.66
N ILE A 309 10.06 -1.57 -6.43
CA ILE A 309 11.26 -1.87 -7.23
C ILE A 309 11.62 -3.36 -7.16
N LEU A 310 11.65 -3.93 -5.96
CA LEU A 310 11.95 -5.36 -5.77
C LEU A 310 10.90 -6.25 -6.43
N THR A 311 9.60 -5.90 -6.30
CA THR A 311 8.53 -6.67 -6.94
C THR A 311 8.66 -6.62 -8.46
N ALA A 312 8.97 -5.45 -9.03
CA ALA A 312 9.22 -5.30 -10.46
C ALA A 312 10.42 -6.14 -10.92
N ALA A 313 11.55 -6.06 -10.19
CA ALA A 313 12.77 -6.79 -10.53
C ALA A 313 12.56 -8.32 -10.48
N PHE A 314 11.92 -8.83 -9.42
CA PHE A 314 11.62 -10.26 -9.34
C PHE A 314 10.56 -10.72 -10.34
N THR A 315 9.59 -9.87 -10.65
CA THR A 315 8.62 -10.18 -11.72
C THR A 315 9.32 -10.24 -13.06
N TYR A 316 10.21 -9.29 -13.37
CA TYR A 316 11.01 -9.33 -14.58
C TYR A 316 11.84 -10.62 -14.69
N ILE A 317 12.55 -11.00 -13.63
CA ILE A 317 13.32 -12.25 -13.57
C ILE A 317 12.40 -13.47 -13.73
N GLY A 318 11.26 -13.50 -13.04
CA GLY A 318 10.27 -14.57 -13.16
C GLY A 318 9.71 -14.68 -14.57
N MET A 319 9.44 -13.57 -15.23
CA MET A 319 9.00 -13.56 -16.63
C MET A 319 10.09 -14.12 -17.58
N LEU A 320 11.38 -13.79 -17.35
CA LEU A 320 12.49 -14.36 -18.14
C LEU A 320 12.63 -15.88 -17.97
N ILE A 321 12.29 -16.42 -16.80
CA ILE A 321 12.41 -17.86 -16.51
C ILE A 321 11.22 -18.65 -17.09
N PHE A 322 10.02 -18.11 -16.98
CA PHE A 322 8.77 -18.83 -17.27
C PHE A 322 8.09 -18.47 -18.60
N TYR A 323 8.58 -17.41 -19.26
CA TYR A 323 8.07 -16.93 -20.55
C TYR A 323 9.21 -16.67 -21.53
N ASP A 324 8.89 -16.73 -22.84
CA ASP A 324 9.83 -16.29 -23.87
C ASP A 324 10.15 -14.80 -23.75
N THR A 325 11.37 -14.43 -24.12
CA THR A 325 11.88 -13.04 -24.01
C THR A 325 10.98 -11.99 -24.65
N LYS A 326 10.24 -12.36 -25.72
CA LYS A 326 9.26 -11.46 -26.37
C LYS A 326 8.10 -11.10 -25.45
N SER A 327 7.63 -12.04 -24.62
CA SER A 327 6.52 -11.83 -23.68
C SER A 327 6.88 -10.95 -22.49
N VAL A 328 8.17 -10.89 -22.12
CA VAL A 328 8.66 -10.09 -20.99
C VAL A 328 8.48 -8.59 -21.24
N PHE A 329 8.59 -8.17 -22.50
CA PHE A 329 8.47 -6.78 -22.94
C PHE A 329 7.11 -6.48 -23.59
N SER A 330 6.20 -7.46 -23.66
CA SER A 330 4.88 -7.23 -24.23
C SER A 330 4.04 -6.35 -23.30
N VAL A 331 3.38 -5.40 -23.91
CA VAL A 331 2.30 -4.62 -23.29
C VAL A 331 1.06 -5.51 -23.27
N GLY A 332 0.28 -5.50 -22.19
CA GLY A 332 -0.94 -6.27 -22.09
C GLY A 332 -1.90 -5.89 -23.23
N THR A 333 -2.19 -6.82 -24.13
CA THR A 333 -3.14 -6.60 -25.20
C THR A 333 -4.57 -6.59 -24.67
N VAL A 334 -5.03 -5.42 -24.29
CA VAL A 334 -6.44 -5.09 -24.51
C VAL A 334 -6.52 -4.84 -26.02
N SER A 335 -7.15 -5.74 -26.74
CA SER A 335 -7.23 -5.78 -28.22
C SER A 335 -7.16 -4.41 -28.89
N GLY A 336 -6.07 -4.14 -29.59
CA GLY A 336 -5.91 -3.05 -30.55
C GLY A 336 -5.05 -1.87 -30.08
N GLY A 337 -3.74 -2.01 -30.00
CA GLY A 337 -2.83 -0.89 -29.79
C GLY A 337 -1.38 -1.25 -30.09
N SER A 338 -0.69 -0.37 -30.78
CA SER A 338 0.69 -0.48 -31.23
C SER A 338 1.70 -0.68 -30.09
N VAL A 339 2.63 -1.58 -30.32
CA VAL A 339 3.74 -1.91 -29.40
C VAL A 339 4.75 -0.76 -29.38
N TYR A 340 4.74 0.04 -28.32
CA TYR A 340 5.92 0.85 -27.97
C TYR A 340 6.74 0.10 -26.92
N GLY A 341 7.97 -0.23 -27.27
CA GLY A 341 8.94 -0.83 -26.34
C GLY A 341 9.19 0.11 -25.16
N GLY A 342 8.67 -0.26 -23.98
CA GLY A 342 8.92 0.51 -22.75
C GLY A 342 10.42 0.58 -22.46
N THR A 343 10.99 1.77 -22.52
CA THR A 343 12.40 2.00 -22.18
C THR A 343 12.57 2.02 -20.66
N ALA A 344 13.76 1.67 -20.18
CA ALA A 344 14.15 1.80 -18.76
C ALA A 344 13.86 3.22 -18.21
N LEU A 345 13.77 4.22 -19.09
CA LEU A 345 13.40 5.60 -18.78
C LEU A 345 12.02 5.72 -18.11
N SER A 346 11.03 4.90 -18.47
CA SER A 346 9.68 4.96 -17.93
C SER A 346 9.61 4.54 -16.45
N GLY A 347 10.38 3.54 -16.04
CA GLY A 347 10.53 3.17 -14.63
C GLY A 347 11.24 4.27 -13.81
N ILE A 348 12.23 4.93 -14.42
CA ILE A 348 12.96 6.05 -13.82
C ILE A 348 12.05 7.27 -13.62
N VAL A 349 11.20 7.60 -14.59
CA VAL A 349 10.24 8.72 -14.50
C VAL A 349 9.22 8.47 -13.38
N LEU A 350 8.66 7.27 -13.28
CA LEU A 350 7.72 6.91 -12.21
C LEU A 350 8.43 7.02 -10.83
N THR A 351 9.65 6.51 -10.74
CA THR A 351 10.45 6.60 -9.50
C THR A 351 10.77 8.06 -9.15
N ALA A 352 11.11 8.88 -10.14
CA ALA A 352 11.41 10.30 -9.95
C ALA A 352 10.18 11.09 -9.47
N LEU A 353 8.99 10.87 -10.04
CA LEU A 353 7.74 11.46 -9.57
C LEU A 353 7.43 11.08 -8.12
N MET A 354 7.64 9.83 -7.75
CA MET A 354 7.45 9.34 -6.39
C MET A 354 8.46 9.93 -5.41
N VAL A 355 9.73 10.08 -5.83
CA VAL A 355 10.76 10.76 -5.03
C VAL A 355 10.45 12.26 -4.87
N CYS A 356 9.98 12.93 -5.92
CA CYS A 356 9.58 14.33 -5.86
C CYS A 356 8.44 14.53 -4.84
N PHE A 357 7.45 13.64 -4.82
CA PHE A 357 6.38 13.64 -3.82
C PHE A 357 6.90 13.45 -2.38
N LEU A 358 7.91 12.57 -2.21
CA LEU A 358 8.58 12.40 -0.91
C LEU A 358 9.34 13.66 -0.46
N CYS A 359 9.98 14.37 -1.39
CA CYS A 359 10.67 15.63 -1.10
C CYS A 359 9.67 16.70 -0.65
N LEU A 360 8.50 16.78 -1.29
CA LEU A 360 7.41 17.67 -0.88
C LEU A 360 6.90 17.34 0.53
N LEU A 361 6.71 16.06 0.84
CA LEU A 361 6.32 15.60 2.19
C LEU A 361 7.39 15.88 3.24
N LYS A 362 8.68 15.76 2.90
CA LYS A 362 9.80 16.06 3.80
C LYS A 362 9.85 17.55 4.14
N ASN A 363 9.64 18.41 3.17
CA ASN A 363 9.60 19.86 3.36
C ASN A 363 8.43 20.27 4.26
N TYR A 364 7.27 19.61 4.11
CA TYR A 364 6.10 19.82 4.97
C TYR A 364 6.32 19.39 6.44
N ARG A 365 7.26 18.49 6.72
CA ARG A 365 7.54 17.99 8.07
C ARG A 365 8.59 18.80 8.83
N ASN A 366 9.52 19.43 8.11
CA ASN A 366 10.61 20.20 8.74
C ASN A 366 10.19 21.64 9.08
N ASN A 367 8.97 21.97 8.76
CA ASN A 367 8.27 23.19 9.09
C ASN A 367 7.05 22.87 9.98
#